data_42f6266ed3a5a5a1901c6f3c4cad4b8b
#
_entry.id   42f6266ed3a5a5a1901c6f3c4cad4b8b
#
_cell.length_a   1.000
_cell.length_b   1.000
_cell.length_c   1.000
_cell.angle_alpha   90.00
_cell.angle_beta   90.00
_cell.angle_gamma   90.00
#
_symmetry.space_group_name_H-M   'P 1'
#
loop_
_entity.id
_entity.type
_entity.pdbx_description
1 polymer ?
#
loop_
_entity_poly.entity_id
_entity_poly.type
_entity_poly.pdbx_seq_one_letter_code
_entity_poly.pdbx_strand_id
1 'polypeptide(L)'
;DGAKLTSLQGLDPATQMNAKARSRADAAGLAVELITLSAEAIPAPDARYGTVVCTFTLCTIPDPIAALHEMRRVLKPDGQLLFCEHGRAPETSVQQWQDRLTPWWKPVAGGCHLNRDVPELLRAGGFKAIEIEAQYLKGPKPWVWVTQGVAVAA
;
A
#
# COMPACT_ATOMS: atom_id res chain seq x y z
N ASP A 1 16.91 0.22 -10.53
CA ASP A 1 17.88 -0.57 -11.28
C ASP A 1 17.45 -2.04 -11.28
N GLY A 2 16.78 -2.48 -12.38
CA GLY A 2 16.25 -3.84 -12.51
C GLY A 2 17.31 -4.95 -12.41
N ALA A 3 18.58 -4.63 -12.61
CA ALA A 3 19.70 -5.58 -12.52
C ALA A 3 19.92 -6.13 -11.10
N LYS A 4 19.37 -5.50 -10.08
CA LYS A 4 19.45 -5.94 -8.68
C LYS A 4 18.28 -6.81 -8.22
N LEU A 5 17.26 -6.98 -9.06
CA LEU A 5 16.08 -7.77 -8.71
C LEU A 5 16.29 -9.23 -9.11
N THR A 6 16.14 -10.13 -8.15
CA THR A 6 16.17 -11.59 -8.41
C THR A 6 14.80 -12.11 -8.84
N SER A 7 13.73 -11.49 -8.37
CA SER A 7 12.34 -11.76 -8.77
C SER A 7 11.48 -10.54 -8.49
N LEU A 8 10.43 -10.36 -9.26
CA LEU A 8 9.43 -9.31 -9.07
C LEU A 8 8.04 -9.92 -9.24
N GLN A 9 7.21 -9.81 -8.21
CA GLN A 9 5.80 -10.19 -8.27
C GLN A 9 4.92 -8.97 -8.00
N GLY A 10 3.85 -8.83 -8.77
CA GLY A 10 2.83 -7.80 -8.57
C GLY A 10 1.51 -8.47 -8.20
N LEU A 11 0.83 -7.95 -7.20
CA LEU A 11 -0.45 -8.46 -6.72
C LEU A 11 -1.50 -7.35 -6.78
N ASP A 12 -2.56 -7.58 -7.56
CA ASP A 12 -3.70 -6.67 -7.67
C ASP A 12 -4.95 -7.46 -8.06
N PRO A 13 -6.08 -7.33 -7.37
CA PRO A 13 -7.31 -8.04 -7.72
C PRO A 13 -7.94 -7.55 -9.05
N ALA A 14 -7.57 -6.36 -9.53
CA ALA A 14 -8.12 -5.77 -10.75
C ALA A 14 -7.33 -6.21 -11.99
N THR A 15 -7.93 -7.05 -12.82
CA THR A 15 -7.32 -7.56 -14.08
C THR A 15 -6.87 -6.44 -15.03
N GLN A 16 -7.61 -5.31 -15.08
CA GLN A 16 -7.24 -4.15 -15.90
C GLN A 16 -5.94 -3.49 -15.41
N MET A 17 -5.68 -3.50 -14.11
CA MET A 17 -4.43 -2.98 -13.55
C MET A 17 -3.26 -3.88 -13.87
N ASN A 18 -3.45 -5.20 -13.81
CA ASN A 18 -2.44 -6.18 -14.21
C ASN A 18 -2.04 -6.03 -15.69
N ALA A 19 -2.98 -5.77 -16.59
CA ALA A 19 -2.68 -5.51 -18.01
C ALA A 19 -1.80 -4.26 -18.19
N LYS A 20 -2.12 -3.17 -17.47
CA LYS A 20 -1.30 -1.94 -17.49
C LYS A 20 0.08 -2.15 -16.87
N ALA A 21 0.15 -2.91 -15.77
CA ALA A 21 1.41 -3.22 -15.09
C ALA A 21 2.33 -4.04 -16.02
N ARG A 22 1.80 -5.03 -16.72
CA ARG A 22 2.55 -5.82 -17.70
C ARG A 22 3.14 -4.95 -18.80
N SER A 23 2.31 -4.13 -19.45
CA SER A 23 2.78 -3.23 -20.50
C SER A 23 3.92 -2.30 -20.05
N ARG A 24 3.85 -1.81 -18.79
CA ARG A 24 4.91 -0.95 -18.24
C ARG A 24 6.17 -1.73 -17.87
N ALA A 25 6.01 -2.96 -17.35
CA ALA A 25 7.13 -3.84 -17.03
C ALA A 25 7.89 -4.22 -18.31
N ASP A 26 7.17 -4.62 -19.36
CA ASP A 26 7.74 -4.94 -20.67
C ASP A 26 8.52 -3.75 -21.25
N ALA A 27 7.94 -2.54 -21.21
CA ALA A 27 8.60 -1.32 -21.65
C ALA A 27 9.85 -0.96 -20.82
N ALA A 28 9.91 -1.37 -19.57
CA ALA A 28 11.06 -1.20 -18.67
C ALA A 28 12.05 -2.36 -18.71
N GLY A 29 11.82 -3.40 -19.51
CA GLY A 29 12.64 -4.61 -19.55
C GLY A 29 12.63 -5.44 -18.25
N LEU A 30 11.52 -5.37 -17.48
CA LEU A 30 11.37 -6.07 -16.22
C LEU A 30 10.51 -7.33 -16.37
N ALA A 31 11.04 -8.47 -15.98
CA ALA A 31 10.25 -9.69 -15.84
C ALA A 31 9.40 -9.59 -14.56
N VAL A 32 8.08 -9.55 -14.71
CA VAL A 32 7.13 -9.51 -13.59
C VAL A 32 6.13 -10.65 -13.67
N GLU A 33 5.93 -11.33 -12.57
CA GLU A 33 4.82 -12.25 -12.35
C GLU A 33 3.64 -11.47 -11.76
N LEU A 34 2.50 -11.44 -12.47
CA LEU A 34 1.30 -10.73 -12.03
C LEU A 34 0.26 -11.72 -11.54
N ILE A 35 -0.21 -11.51 -10.32
CA ILE A 35 -1.15 -12.37 -9.61
C ILE A 35 -2.44 -11.58 -9.35
N THR A 36 -3.58 -12.15 -9.77
CA THR A 36 -4.89 -11.51 -9.60
C THR A 36 -5.53 -12.00 -8.30
N LEU A 37 -5.04 -11.51 -7.17
CA LEU A 37 -5.55 -11.80 -5.82
C LEU A 37 -5.48 -10.56 -4.93
N SER A 38 -6.19 -10.61 -3.79
CA SER A 38 -6.06 -9.60 -2.73
C SER A 38 -4.83 -9.84 -1.88
N ALA A 39 -4.23 -8.77 -1.36
CA ALA A 39 -3.10 -8.84 -0.43
C ALA A 39 -3.50 -9.38 0.98
N GLU A 40 -4.77 -9.63 1.23
CA GLU A 40 -5.28 -10.30 2.44
C GLU A 40 -4.93 -11.79 2.47
N ALA A 41 -4.49 -12.36 1.32
CA ALA A 41 -4.03 -13.74 1.20
C ALA A 41 -2.95 -13.82 0.11
N ILE A 42 -1.71 -13.56 0.46
CA ILE A 42 -0.58 -13.56 -0.49
C ILE A 42 -0.13 -15.01 -0.78
N PRO A 43 -0.20 -15.49 -2.03
CA PRO A 43 0.13 -16.87 -2.40
C PRO A 43 1.64 -17.08 -2.49
N ALA A 44 2.32 -16.87 -1.38
CA ALA A 44 3.77 -17.03 -1.26
C ALA A 44 4.11 -17.66 0.11
N PRO A 45 5.20 -18.44 0.22
CA PRO A 45 5.68 -18.96 1.49
C PRO A 45 6.18 -17.82 2.40
N ASP A 46 6.30 -18.14 3.69
CA ASP A 46 6.89 -17.26 4.70
C ASP A 46 8.32 -16.89 4.34
N ALA A 47 8.73 -15.69 4.74
CA ALA A 47 10.11 -15.19 4.58
C ALA A 47 10.65 -15.26 3.13
N ARG A 48 9.81 -15.06 2.14
CA ARG A 48 10.16 -15.14 0.70
C ARG A 48 10.86 -13.89 0.18
N TYR A 49 10.39 -12.70 0.56
CA TYR A 49 10.78 -11.43 -0.05
C TYR A 49 11.68 -10.61 0.87
N GLY A 50 12.69 -9.95 0.29
CA GLY A 50 13.50 -8.95 0.99
C GLY A 50 12.79 -7.59 1.07
N THR A 51 11.89 -7.31 0.14
CA THR A 51 11.14 -6.04 0.11
C THR A 51 9.72 -6.29 -0.37
N VAL A 52 8.76 -5.68 0.32
CA VAL A 52 7.38 -5.50 -0.13
C VAL A 52 7.16 -4.02 -0.41
N VAL A 53 6.50 -3.71 -1.53
CA VAL A 53 6.11 -2.33 -1.88
C VAL A 53 4.59 -2.24 -1.87
N CYS A 54 4.04 -1.33 -1.07
CA CYS A 54 2.61 -1.11 -0.91
C CYS A 54 2.28 0.35 -1.26
N THR A 55 1.49 0.56 -2.31
CA THR A 55 1.13 1.91 -2.77
C THR A 55 -0.36 2.01 -3.02
N PHE A 56 -1.02 2.97 -2.37
CA PHE A 56 -2.46 3.24 -2.49
C PHE A 56 -3.34 1.99 -2.34
N THR A 57 -2.91 1.05 -1.51
CA THR A 57 -3.56 -0.24 -1.24
C THR A 57 -4.24 -0.22 0.12
N LEU A 58 -3.53 0.20 1.17
CA LEU A 58 -4.06 0.20 2.54
C LEU A 58 -5.27 1.12 2.69
N CYS A 59 -5.36 2.18 1.90
CA CYS A 59 -6.54 3.05 1.90
C CYS A 59 -7.77 2.40 1.27
N THR A 60 -7.60 1.36 0.45
CA THR A 60 -8.65 0.76 -0.41
C THR A 60 -9.06 -0.64 0.02
N ILE A 61 -8.10 -1.48 0.40
CA ILE A 61 -8.33 -2.89 0.74
C ILE A 61 -9.36 -3.06 1.88
N PRO A 62 -10.27 -4.04 1.82
CA PRO A 62 -11.29 -4.25 2.84
C PRO A 62 -10.70 -4.43 4.25
N ASP A 63 -9.78 -5.38 4.43
CA ASP A 63 -9.08 -5.63 5.68
C ASP A 63 -7.58 -5.29 5.58
N PRO A 64 -7.18 -4.04 5.89
CA PRO A 64 -5.79 -3.62 5.83
C PRO A 64 -4.89 -4.30 6.88
N ILE A 65 -5.46 -4.77 8.00
CA ILE A 65 -4.69 -5.46 9.04
C ILE A 65 -4.34 -6.87 8.59
N ALA A 66 -5.28 -7.61 8.02
CA ALA A 66 -5.00 -8.91 7.41
C ALA A 66 -3.94 -8.80 6.30
N ALA A 67 -4.05 -7.79 5.45
CA ALA A 67 -3.05 -7.54 4.41
C ALA A 67 -1.66 -7.23 4.98
N LEU A 68 -1.56 -6.42 6.02
CA LEU A 68 -0.28 -6.12 6.68
C LEU A 68 0.30 -7.36 7.37
N HIS A 69 -0.51 -8.22 7.99
CA HIS A 69 -0.04 -9.50 8.53
C HIS A 69 0.54 -10.41 7.44
N GLU A 70 -0.12 -10.49 6.29
CA GLU A 70 0.38 -11.25 5.14
C GLU A 70 1.67 -10.66 4.56
N MET A 71 1.74 -9.32 4.41
CA MET A 71 2.98 -8.63 3.99
C MET A 71 4.12 -8.93 4.96
N ARG A 72 3.86 -8.92 6.27
CA ARG A 72 4.83 -9.28 7.30
C ARG A 72 5.24 -10.75 7.21
N ARG A 73 4.30 -11.67 7.02
CA ARG A 73 4.55 -13.12 6.90
C ARG A 73 5.50 -13.44 5.75
N VAL A 74 5.29 -12.80 4.60
CA VAL A 74 6.11 -13.08 3.41
C VAL A 74 7.44 -12.34 3.38
N LEU A 75 7.64 -11.33 4.24
CA LEU A 75 8.92 -10.65 4.40
C LEU A 75 9.92 -11.51 5.14
N LYS A 76 11.17 -11.46 4.70
CA LYS A 76 12.31 -12.01 5.45
C LYS A 76 12.48 -11.28 6.78
N PRO A 77 13.18 -11.87 7.77
CA PRO A 77 13.41 -11.23 9.07
C PRO A 77 14.08 -9.85 8.97
N ASP A 78 14.96 -9.66 7.99
CA ASP A 78 15.66 -8.40 7.68
C ASP A 78 14.99 -7.62 6.53
N GLY A 79 13.81 -8.05 6.11
CA GLY A 79 13.05 -7.45 5.02
C GLY A 79 12.36 -6.16 5.43
N GLN A 80 12.00 -5.36 4.43
CA GLN A 80 11.37 -4.06 4.63
C GLN A 80 10.10 -3.88 3.81
N LEU A 81 9.17 -3.12 4.37
CA LEU A 81 7.97 -2.63 3.69
C LEU A 81 8.21 -1.17 3.29
N LEU A 82 8.21 -0.91 1.98
CA LEU A 82 8.13 0.44 1.44
C LEU A 82 6.66 0.79 1.22
N PHE A 83 6.22 1.91 1.73
CA PHE A 83 4.81 2.29 1.60
C PHE A 83 4.65 3.74 1.12
N CYS A 84 3.56 3.97 0.38
CA CYS A 84 3.11 5.29 -0.02
C CYS A 84 1.57 5.25 -0.09
N GLU A 85 0.91 5.83 0.89
CA GLU A 85 -0.52 5.64 1.10
C GLU A 85 -1.24 6.96 1.33
N HIS A 86 -2.44 7.03 0.82
CA HIS A 86 -3.39 8.09 1.12
C HIS A 86 -4.00 7.85 2.50
N GLY A 87 -4.15 8.90 3.30
CA GLY A 87 -4.63 8.69 4.66
C GLY A 87 -5.11 9.93 5.39
N ARG A 88 -5.25 9.80 6.70
CA ARG A 88 -5.78 10.81 7.60
C ARG A 88 -4.83 11.99 7.72
N ALA A 89 -5.34 13.18 7.45
CA ALA A 89 -4.60 14.43 7.59
C ALA A 89 -4.38 14.81 9.06
N PRO A 90 -3.37 15.64 9.39
CA PRO A 90 -3.10 16.01 10.77
C PRO A 90 -4.08 17.04 11.35
N GLU A 91 -4.68 17.90 10.53
CA GLU A 91 -5.57 18.95 11.01
C GLU A 91 -6.97 18.42 11.29
N THR A 92 -7.51 18.67 12.48
CA THR A 92 -8.86 18.24 12.89
C THR A 92 -9.96 18.71 11.92
N SER A 93 -9.85 19.92 11.38
CA SER A 93 -10.83 20.44 10.41
C SER A 93 -10.84 19.63 9.11
N VAL A 94 -9.67 19.20 8.63
CA VAL A 94 -9.56 18.35 7.43
C VAL A 94 -10.04 16.93 7.73
N GLN A 95 -9.71 16.38 8.91
CA GLN A 95 -10.20 15.07 9.37
C GLN A 95 -11.73 15.01 9.36
N GLN A 96 -12.40 16.04 9.88
CA GLN A 96 -13.87 16.14 9.88
C GLN A 96 -14.45 16.09 8.45
N TRP A 97 -13.79 16.73 7.49
CA TRP A 97 -14.16 16.63 6.09
C TRP A 97 -13.89 15.23 5.51
N GLN A 98 -12.75 14.63 5.81
CA GLN A 98 -12.43 13.26 5.41
C GLN A 98 -13.48 12.28 5.94
N ASP A 99 -13.86 12.39 7.21
CA ASP A 99 -14.87 11.52 7.84
C ASP A 99 -16.25 11.66 7.17
N ARG A 100 -16.66 12.90 6.83
CA ARG A 100 -17.94 13.19 6.15
C ARG A 100 -17.94 12.73 4.69
N LEU A 101 -16.82 12.85 3.99
CA LEU A 101 -16.70 12.56 2.57
C LEU A 101 -16.47 11.07 2.29
N THR A 102 -15.80 10.35 3.18
CA THR A 102 -15.45 8.93 2.97
C THR A 102 -16.63 8.04 2.57
N PRO A 103 -17.83 8.11 3.20
CA PRO A 103 -18.97 7.26 2.81
C PRO A 103 -19.41 7.46 1.36
N TRP A 104 -19.29 8.67 0.83
CA TRP A 104 -19.66 9.03 -0.54
C TRP A 104 -18.51 8.76 -1.53
N TRP A 105 -17.28 8.88 -1.06
CA TRP A 105 -16.07 8.67 -1.86
C TRP A 105 -15.79 7.19 -2.15
N LYS A 106 -15.94 6.31 -1.15
CA LYS A 106 -15.68 4.87 -1.28
C LYS A 106 -16.29 4.23 -2.53
N PRO A 107 -17.60 4.37 -2.83
CA PRO A 107 -18.22 3.70 -3.96
C PRO A 107 -17.65 4.13 -5.32
N VAL A 108 -17.21 5.39 -5.43
CA VAL A 108 -16.72 5.96 -6.70
C VAL A 108 -15.20 5.87 -6.86
N ALA A 109 -14.48 5.63 -5.77
CA ALA A 109 -13.01 5.59 -5.72
C ALA A 109 -12.47 4.19 -5.39
N GLY A 110 -13.14 3.14 -5.86
CA GLY A 110 -12.67 1.77 -5.73
C GLY A 110 -12.50 1.28 -4.28
N GLY A 111 -13.25 1.83 -3.33
CA GLY A 111 -13.15 1.46 -1.91
C GLY A 111 -12.25 2.37 -1.06
N CYS A 112 -11.62 3.41 -1.64
CA CYS A 112 -10.68 4.26 -0.94
C CYS A 112 -11.30 4.98 0.28
N HIS A 113 -10.65 4.84 1.44
CA HIS A 113 -10.97 5.54 2.67
C HIS A 113 -10.04 6.74 2.82
N LEU A 114 -10.61 7.94 2.89
CA LEU A 114 -9.84 9.19 3.06
C LEU A 114 -9.23 9.34 4.46
N ASN A 115 -9.76 8.61 5.43
CA ASN A 115 -9.57 8.84 6.86
C ASN A 115 -8.84 7.71 7.59
N ARG A 116 -8.21 6.78 6.89
CA ARG A 116 -7.38 5.76 7.51
C ARG A 116 -6.08 6.36 8.03
N ASP A 117 -5.75 6.05 9.29
CA ASP A 117 -4.49 6.46 9.90
C ASP A 117 -3.41 5.43 9.54
N VAL A 118 -2.53 5.79 8.59
CA VAL A 118 -1.51 4.87 8.07
C VAL A 118 -0.49 4.47 9.13
N PRO A 119 0.06 5.36 9.95
CA PRO A 119 0.92 4.99 11.10
C PRO A 119 0.26 4.02 12.07
N GLU A 120 -1.02 4.20 12.37
CA GLU A 120 -1.78 3.31 13.25
C GLU A 120 -1.97 1.94 12.63
N LEU A 121 -2.34 1.87 11.35
CA LEU A 121 -2.47 0.61 10.60
C LEU A 121 -1.17 -0.18 10.59
N LEU A 122 -0.03 0.47 10.30
CA LEU A 122 1.28 -0.17 10.31
C LEU A 122 1.58 -0.79 11.67
N ARG A 123 1.34 -0.04 12.76
CA ARG A 123 1.57 -0.51 14.12
C ARG A 123 0.67 -1.70 14.46
N ALA A 124 -0.63 -1.63 14.13
CA ALA A 124 -1.59 -2.70 14.34
C ALA A 124 -1.26 -3.96 13.52
N GLY A 125 -0.69 -3.79 12.31
CA GLY A 125 -0.19 -4.87 11.45
C GLY A 125 1.16 -5.46 11.88
N GLY A 126 1.75 -4.98 13.01
CA GLY A 126 3.02 -5.46 13.54
C GLY A 126 4.25 -4.92 12.83
N PHE A 127 4.14 -3.71 12.29
CA PHE A 127 5.28 -2.99 11.71
C PHE A 127 5.68 -1.79 12.55
N LYS A 128 6.99 -1.49 12.55
CA LYS A 128 7.57 -0.26 13.06
C LYS A 128 8.08 0.57 11.88
N ALA A 129 7.55 1.77 11.71
CA ALA A 129 8.10 2.71 10.76
C ALA A 129 9.47 3.22 11.25
N ILE A 130 10.50 3.11 10.39
CA ILE A 130 11.85 3.61 10.66
C ILE A 130 12.10 4.94 9.96
N GLU A 131 11.42 5.15 8.84
CA GLU A 131 11.36 6.42 8.13
C GLU A 131 9.92 6.71 7.77
N ILE A 132 9.46 7.92 8.03
CA ILE A 132 8.10 8.35 7.69
C ILE A 132 8.11 9.82 7.29
N GLU A 133 7.54 10.08 6.13
CA GLU A 133 7.27 11.41 5.62
C GLU A 133 5.80 11.53 5.29
N ALA A 134 5.23 12.68 5.55
CA ALA A 134 3.84 12.94 5.21
C ALA A 134 3.67 14.37 4.68
N GLN A 135 2.88 14.50 3.61
CA GLN A 135 2.72 15.78 2.92
C GLN A 135 1.40 15.86 2.17
N TYR A 136 1.00 17.10 1.90
CA TYR A 136 -0.04 17.37 0.94
C TYR A 136 0.52 17.37 -0.48
N LEU A 137 -0.09 16.58 -1.35
CA LEU A 137 0.11 16.75 -2.79
C LEU A 137 -0.72 17.93 -3.30
N LYS A 138 -0.58 18.28 -4.59
CA LYS A 138 -1.36 19.33 -5.22
C LYS A 138 -2.83 18.92 -5.34
N GLY A 139 -3.73 19.67 -4.75
CA GLY A 139 -5.17 19.42 -4.80
C GLY A 139 -5.91 19.82 -3.53
N PRO A 140 -7.23 19.53 -3.43
CA PRO A 140 -8.01 19.82 -2.23
C PRO A 140 -7.59 18.95 -1.05
N LYS A 141 -7.34 19.57 0.10
CA LYS A 141 -6.76 18.94 1.29
C LYS A 141 -7.37 17.58 1.71
N PRO A 142 -8.69 17.35 1.71
CA PRO A 142 -9.25 16.08 2.16
C PRO A 142 -8.80 14.86 1.33
N TRP A 143 -8.38 15.06 0.07
CA TRP A 143 -8.03 13.97 -0.86
C TRP A 143 -6.54 13.76 -1.08
N VAL A 144 -5.68 14.67 -0.62
CA VAL A 144 -4.29 14.72 -1.09
C VAL A 144 -3.24 14.60 0.01
N TRP A 145 -3.64 14.18 1.21
CA TRP A 145 -2.69 13.85 2.26
C TRP A 145 -2.10 12.46 2.03
N VAL A 146 -0.79 12.39 1.87
CA VAL A 146 -0.06 11.16 1.60
C VAL A 146 1.00 10.95 2.66
N THR A 147 1.12 9.73 3.13
CA THR A 147 2.15 9.25 4.05
C THR A 147 2.99 8.19 3.35
N GLN A 148 4.29 8.36 3.33
CA GLN A 148 5.23 7.44 2.71
C GLN A 148 6.41 7.13 3.63
N GLY A 149 7.10 6.02 3.38
CA GLY A 149 8.25 5.67 4.18
C GLY A 149 8.67 4.22 4.10
N VAL A 150 9.46 3.84 5.10
CA VAL A 150 9.99 2.49 5.27
C VAL A 150 9.57 1.96 6.63
N ALA A 151 9.13 0.71 6.66
CA ALA A 151 8.79 0.01 7.90
C ALA A 151 9.43 -1.38 7.91
N VAL A 152 9.72 -1.89 9.11
CA VAL A 152 10.25 -3.23 9.36
C VAL A 152 9.32 -3.97 10.32
N ALA A 153 9.43 -5.30 10.38
CA ALA A 153 8.70 -6.09 11.37
C ALA A 153 9.06 -5.62 12.78
N ALA A 154 8.06 -5.43 13.65
CA ALA A 154 8.24 -5.02 15.05
C ALA A 154 8.51 -6.23 15.94
#